data_ba73e9a0347e5db64d641bf7d5c5471b
#
_entry.id   ba73e9a0347e5db64d641bf7d5c5471b
#
_cell.length_a   1.000
_cell.length_b   1.000
_cell.length_c   1.000
_cell.angle_alpha   90.00
_cell.angle_beta   90.00
_cell.angle_gamma   90.00
#
_symmetry.space_group_name_H-M   'P 1'
#
loop_
_entity.id
_entity.type
_entity.pdbx_description
1 polymer ?
#
loop_
_entity_poly.entity_id
_entity_poly.type
_entity_poly.pdbx_seq_one_letter_code
_entity_poly.pdbx_strand_id
1 'polypeptide(L)'
;GYQAMITQHAWMFLSSFEKLRSKLLMLDTVNMAHLGARAFEEIGGEVVQTTSFVMRKSRENGYKGVYCRLIEPTTQKGKEDMFLAGDNRYEAVQDSFEKIPGSPVAYWVSEKLIKCFSNKLMYEYSISDGQNVTSDNNRFVRYYWEVKSQNIGKNCKWRFYAKGGGYRKWCGNLVNVVDWSPSAIEYYHKESSARVLPEYLWYRKGITWGLITSNAPSFRLLPSNATFDKGGSSIFIKNDTDFNYFIG
;
A
#
# COMPACT_ATOMS: atom_id res chain seq x y z
N GLY A 1 24.18 1.26 27.36
CA GLY A 1 22.97 0.97 28.12
C GLY A 1 21.90 0.30 27.25
N TYR A 2 20.86 -0.22 27.89
CA TYR A 2 19.72 -0.89 27.26
C TYR A 2 18.46 -0.09 27.50
N GLN A 3 17.52 -0.19 26.56
CA GLN A 3 16.16 0.36 26.65
C GLN A 3 15.16 -0.70 26.22
N ALA A 4 14.13 -0.93 27.04
CA ALA A 4 13.03 -1.82 26.74
C ALA A 4 11.72 -1.03 26.70
N MET A 5 10.89 -1.29 25.70
CA MET A 5 9.61 -0.59 25.51
C MET A 5 8.55 -1.53 24.93
N ILE A 6 7.30 -1.20 25.23
CA ILE A 6 6.12 -1.68 24.49
C ILE A 6 5.49 -0.46 23.82
N THR A 7 5.24 -0.55 22.51
CA THR A 7 4.70 0.55 21.71
C THR A 7 3.70 0.04 20.69
N GLN A 8 2.96 0.94 20.07
CA GLN A 8 2.21 0.60 18.84
C GLN A 8 3.20 0.24 17.73
N HIS A 9 2.91 -0.79 16.93
CA HIS A 9 3.83 -1.32 15.93
C HIS A 9 3.93 -0.50 14.64
N ALA A 10 3.04 0.49 14.44
CA ALA A 10 2.96 1.27 13.21
C ALA A 10 4.29 1.93 12.77
N TRP A 11 5.17 2.28 13.73
CA TRP A 11 6.47 2.83 13.43
C TRP A 11 7.39 1.87 12.66
N MET A 12 7.16 0.57 12.75
CA MET A 12 7.94 -0.43 12.01
C MET A 12 7.77 -0.31 10.49
N PHE A 13 6.65 0.22 9.99
CA PHE A 13 6.27 0.10 8.57
C PHE A 13 5.84 1.41 7.91
N LEU A 14 5.09 2.29 8.61
CA LEU A 14 4.52 3.47 7.98
C LEU A 14 5.59 4.48 7.54
N SER A 15 5.37 5.10 6.38
CA SER A 15 6.28 6.10 5.82
C SER A 15 6.43 7.35 6.71
N SER A 16 5.37 7.73 7.44
CA SER A 16 5.41 8.84 8.41
C SER A 16 6.45 8.64 9.53
N PHE A 17 6.85 7.40 9.80
CA PHE A 17 7.86 7.05 10.81
C PHE A 17 9.24 6.74 10.23
N GLU A 18 9.49 6.96 8.95
CA GLU A 18 10.78 6.66 8.31
C GLU A 18 11.95 7.35 9.01
N LYS A 19 11.82 8.64 9.34
CA LYS A 19 12.84 9.39 10.08
C LYS A 19 13.09 8.84 11.50
N LEU A 20 12.05 8.30 12.15
CA LEU A 20 12.21 7.63 13.45
C LEU A 20 12.96 6.31 13.27
N ARG A 21 12.59 5.49 12.28
CA ARG A 21 13.28 4.24 11.98
C ARG A 21 14.77 4.45 11.72
N SER A 22 15.12 5.44 10.91
CA SER A 22 16.53 5.77 10.63
C SER A 22 17.33 6.05 11.92
N LYS A 23 16.71 6.68 12.93
CA LYS A 23 17.35 6.91 14.23
C LYS A 23 17.44 5.62 15.06
N LEU A 24 16.39 4.81 15.07
CA LEU A 24 16.36 3.55 15.84
C LEU A 24 17.31 2.51 15.25
N LEU A 25 17.47 2.48 13.93
CA LEU A 25 18.41 1.59 13.24
C LEU A 25 19.89 1.92 13.52
N MET A 26 20.20 3.08 14.14
CA MET A 26 21.53 3.38 14.68
C MET A 26 21.82 2.67 16.03
N LEU A 27 20.88 1.90 16.54
CA LEU A 27 20.98 1.10 17.75
C LEU A 27 20.85 -0.38 17.39
N ASP A 28 21.44 -1.27 18.19
CA ASP A 28 21.22 -2.70 18.01
C ASP A 28 19.86 -3.10 18.61
N THR A 29 18.98 -3.67 17.82
CA THR A 29 17.79 -4.36 18.34
C THR A 29 18.21 -5.72 18.85
N VAL A 30 18.21 -5.89 20.17
CA VAL A 30 18.63 -7.15 20.81
C VAL A 30 17.57 -8.22 20.58
N ASN A 31 16.33 -7.88 20.92
CA ASN A 31 15.18 -8.70 20.61
C ASN A 31 13.92 -7.87 20.40
N MET A 32 12.95 -8.47 19.75
CA MET A 32 11.64 -7.87 19.49
C MET A 32 10.57 -8.96 19.48
N ALA A 33 9.47 -8.71 20.20
CA ALA A 33 8.24 -9.49 20.09
C ALA A 33 7.17 -8.67 19.38
N HIS A 34 6.85 -9.06 18.14
CA HIS A 34 5.79 -8.42 17.34
C HIS A 34 4.45 -9.06 17.70
N LEU A 35 3.75 -8.44 18.62
CA LEU A 35 2.53 -8.98 19.22
C LEU A 35 1.28 -8.78 18.34
N GLY A 36 1.25 -7.74 17.52
CA GLY A 36 0.09 -7.41 16.70
C GLY A 36 -1.13 -6.99 17.54
N ALA A 37 -2.32 -7.29 17.03
CA ALA A 37 -3.59 -7.05 17.72
C ALA A 37 -3.79 -8.00 18.91
N ARG A 38 -4.67 -7.61 19.84
CA ARG A 38 -5.11 -8.45 20.97
C ARG A 38 -3.97 -8.96 21.87
N ALA A 39 -2.94 -8.15 22.03
CA ALA A 39 -1.89 -8.42 23.02
C ALA A 39 -2.35 -8.10 24.46
N PHE A 40 -3.42 -7.32 24.61
CA PHE A 40 -4.04 -6.92 25.87
C PHE A 40 -5.53 -7.30 25.79
N GLU A 41 -6.01 -8.08 26.74
CA GLU A 41 -7.38 -8.61 26.74
C GLU A 41 -8.42 -7.52 26.96
N GLU A 42 -8.08 -6.49 27.73
CA GLU A 42 -8.96 -5.36 28.05
C GLU A 42 -9.17 -4.41 26.84
N ILE A 43 -8.31 -4.47 25.86
CA ILE A 43 -8.41 -3.64 24.65
C ILE A 43 -9.14 -4.41 23.57
N GLY A 44 -10.43 -4.12 23.41
CA GLY A 44 -11.25 -4.73 22.36
C GLY A 44 -10.83 -4.33 20.95
N GLY A 45 -10.96 -5.27 19.99
CA GLY A 45 -10.77 -5.02 18.58
C GLY A 45 -9.32 -5.08 18.07
N GLU A 46 -9.16 -4.72 16.80
CA GLU A 46 -7.87 -4.76 16.08
C GLU A 46 -7.19 -3.38 15.98
N VAL A 47 -7.70 -2.39 16.72
CA VAL A 47 -7.28 -1.00 16.58
C VAL A 47 -5.86 -0.77 17.12
N VAL A 48 -5.50 -1.44 18.22
CA VAL A 48 -4.18 -1.32 18.84
C VAL A 48 -3.35 -2.55 18.55
N GLN A 49 -2.36 -2.38 17.67
CA GLN A 49 -1.38 -3.43 17.36
C GLN A 49 -0.03 -3.05 17.94
N THR A 50 0.56 -3.96 18.70
CA THR A 50 1.73 -3.65 19.54
C THR A 50 2.97 -4.45 19.17
N THR A 51 4.11 -3.91 19.58
CA THR A 51 5.41 -4.58 19.59
C THR A 51 6.14 -4.26 20.88
N SER A 52 6.84 -5.24 21.42
CA SER A 52 7.77 -5.08 22.53
C SER A 52 9.19 -5.30 22.02
N PHE A 53 10.13 -4.50 22.48
CA PHE A 53 11.51 -4.62 22.01
C PHE A 53 12.52 -4.18 23.07
N VAL A 54 13.74 -4.70 22.95
CA VAL A 54 14.91 -4.29 23.69
C VAL A 54 15.95 -3.80 22.69
N MET A 55 16.43 -2.58 22.91
CA MET A 55 17.53 -1.98 22.14
C MET A 55 18.75 -1.73 23.02
N ARG A 56 19.91 -1.84 22.42
CA ARG A 56 21.22 -1.55 23.04
C ARG A 56 21.83 -0.31 22.38
N LYS A 57 22.38 0.61 23.20
CA LYS A 57 23.08 1.80 22.68
C LYS A 57 24.47 1.40 22.17
N SER A 58 24.47 0.71 21.05
CA SER A 58 25.63 0.35 20.24
C SER A 58 25.15 0.06 18.83
N ARG A 59 26.07 0.05 17.88
CA ARG A 59 25.82 -0.38 16.51
C ARG A 59 26.96 -1.29 16.09
N GLU A 60 26.69 -2.55 16.03
CA GLU A 60 27.65 -3.60 15.73
C GLU A 60 27.38 -4.15 14.33
N ASN A 61 28.38 -4.10 13.45
CA ASN A 61 28.21 -4.57 12.06
C ASN A 61 27.87 -6.06 12.04
N GLY A 62 26.82 -6.40 11.31
CA GLY A 62 26.39 -7.79 11.18
C GLY A 62 25.71 -8.36 12.42
N TYR A 63 25.42 -7.52 13.43
CA TYR A 63 24.69 -7.97 14.61
C TYR A 63 23.30 -8.51 14.22
N LYS A 64 22.99 -9.71 14.67
CA LYS A 64 21.71 -10.37 14.43
C LYS A 64 20.82 -10.20 15.65
N GLY A 65 19.76 -9.39 15.51
CA GLY A 65 18.68 -9.33 16.48
C GLY A 65 17.76 -10.53 16.36
N VAL A 66 17.09 -10.88 17.46
CA VAL A 66 16.10 -11.96 17.52
C VAL A 66 14.69 -11.35 17.47
N TYR A 67 13.86 -11.81 16.54
CA TYR A 67 12.50 -11.31 16.33
C TYR A 67 11.51 -12.47 16.46
N CYS A 68 10.48 -12.29 17.31
CA CYS A 68 9.39 -13.24 17.47
C CYS A 68 8.12 -12.66 16.82
N ARG A 69 7.55 -13.36 15.83
CA ARG A 69 6.33 -12.93 15.15
C ARG A 69 5.12 -13.64 15.75
N LEU A 70 4.36 -12.92 16.58
CA LEU A 70 3.25 -13.44 17.38
C LEU A 70 1.90 -12.83 16.97
N ILE A 71 1.73 -12.50 15.69
CA ILE A 71 0.54 -11.81 15.21
C ILE A 71 -0.62 -12.74 14.88
N GLU A 72 -0.34 -14.01 14.60
CA GLU A 72 -1.34 -15.01 14.19
C GLU A 72 -2.33 -15.38 15.32
N PRO A 73 -1.88 -15.65 16.57
CA PRO A 73 -2.80 -15.97 17.64
C PRO A 73 -3.69 -14.79 18.00
N THR A 74 -4.98 -15.06 18.19
CA THR A 74 -6.01 -14.07 18.51
C THR A 74 -6.26 -13.89 20.01
N THR A 75 -5.52 -14.60 20.86
CA THR A 75 -5.60 -14.54 22.32
C THR A 75 -4.23 -14.29 22.93
N GLN A 76 -4.20 -13.66 24.09
CA GLN A 76 -2.97 -13.44 24.86
C GLN A 76 -2.28 -14.77 25.19
N LYS A 77 -3.04 -15.76 25.65
CA LYS A 77 -2.50 -17.09 25.97
C LYS A 77 -1.90 -17.78 24.75
N GLY A 78 -2.54 -17.71 23.58
CA GLY A 78 -2.00 -18.27 22.35
C GLY A 78 -0.68 -17.61 21.93
N LYS A 79 -0.51 -16.31 22.17
CA LYS A 79 0.76 -15.61 21.92
C LYS A 79 1.85 -16.05 22.90
N GLU A 80 1.51 -16.22 24.17
CA GLU A 80 2.42 -16.74 25.20
C GLU A 80 2.88 -18.16 24.83
N ASP A 81 1.96 -19.04 24.51
CA ASP A 81 2.26 -20.43 24.14
C ASP A 81 3.17 -20.51 22.91
N MET A 82 2.89 -19.73 21.88
CA MET A 82 3.75 -19.62 20.69
C MET A 82 5.14 -19.08 21.02
N PHE A 83 5.22 -18.07 21.88
CA PHE A 83 6.50 -17.50 22.32
C PHE A 83 7.34 -18.53 23.09
N LEU A 84 6.73 -19.26 24.02
CA LEU A 84 7.40 -20.29 24.83
C LEU A 84 7.81 -21.51 24.01
N ALA A 85 7.02 -21.88 23.00
CA ALA A 85 7.37 -22.94 22.05
C ALA A 85 8.55 -22.55 21.15
N GLY A 86 8.87 -21.27 21.05
CA GLY A 86 9.95 -20.78 20.19
C GLY A 86 9.56 -20.69 18.71
N ASP A 87 8.27 -20.78 18.40
CA ASP A 87 7.76 -20.69 17.05
C ASP A 87 7.89 -19.27 16.48
N ASN A 88 7.93 -19.17 15.14
CA ASN A 88 7.99 -17.90 14.42
C ASN A 88 9.12 -16.97 14.89
N ARG A 89 10.28 -17.54 15.25
CA ARG A 89 11.51 -16.81 15.56
C ARG A 89 12.33 -16.60 14.30
N TYR A 90 12.85 -15.39 14.17
CA TYR A 90 13.70 -14.94 13.09
C TYR A 90 14.97 -14.31 13.64
N GLU A 91 16.07 -14.55 13.00
CA GLU A 91 17.30 -13.78 13.20
C GLU A 91 17.52 -12.90 11.98
N ALA A 92 17.68 -11.61 12.17
CA ALA A 92 17.88 -10.68 11.07
C ALA A 92 18.96 -9.65 11.41
N VAL A 93 19.78 -9.33 10.40
CA VAL A 93 20.73 -8.24 10.44
C VAL A 93 20.00 -6.96 10.06
N GLN A 94 20.06 -5.93 10.91
CA GLN A 94 19.34 -4.66 10.69
C GLN A 94 19.75 -3.94 9.40
N ASP A 95 21.01 -4.10 8.95
CA ASP A 95 21.49 -3.53 7.68
C ASP A 95 20.67 -4.01 6.47
N SER A 96 20.02 -5.17 6.60
CA SER A 96 19.13 -5.68 5.57
C SER A 96 17.86 -4.86 5.41
N PHE A 97 17.39 -4.19 6.46
CA PHE A 97 16.19 -3.34 6.41
C PHE A 97 16.43 -2.07 5.60
N GLU A 98 17.65 -1.54 5.66
CA GLU A 98 18.03 -0.34 4.92
C GLU A 98 18.05 -0.54 3.40
N LYS A 99 18.13 -1.80 2.94
CA LYS A 99 18.05 -2.15 1.52
C LYS A 99 16.64 -2.05 0.95
N ILE A 100 15.63 -1.96 1.83
CA ILE A 100 14.22 -1.82 1.44
C ILE A 100 13.86 -0.34 1.53
N PRO A 101 13.23 0.28 0.50
CA PRO A 101 12.81 1.67 0.54
C PRO A 101 11.97 2.00 1.79
N GLY A 102 12.34 3.07 2.50
CA GLY A 102 11.73 3.46 3.77
C GLY A 102 12.17 2.64 4.97
N SER A 103 13.12 1.72 4.81
CA SER A 103 13.75 0.90 5.87
C SER A 103 12.75 0.26 6.85
N PRO A 104 11.70 -0.43 6.38
CA PRO A 104 10.75 -1.09 7.28
C PRO A 104 11.44 -2.20 8.07
N VAL A 105 11.02 -2.43 9.32
CA VAL A 105 11.53 -3.52 10.15
C VAL A 105 10.95 -4.85 9.68
N ALA A 106 11.41 -5.31 8.52
CA ALA A 106 10.86 -6.46 7.79
C ALA A 106 11.67 -7.74 8.04
N TYR A 107 11.86 -8.12 9.28
CA TYR A 107 12.72 -9.22 9.74
C TYR A 107 12.33 -10.60 9.20
N TRP A 108 11.09 -10.78 8.72
CA TRP A 108 10.58 -12.05 8.14
C TRP A 108 10.81 -12.16 6.63
N VAL A 109 11.33 -11.12 5.99
CA VAL A 109 11.53 -11.08 4.54
C VAL A 109 12.79 -11.85 4.15
N SER A 110 12.69 -12.71 3.15
CA SER A 110 13.83 -13.49 2.66
C SER A 110 14.88 -12.60 1.97
N GLU A 111 16.14 -13.02 2.03
CA GLU A 111 17.22 -12.34 1.31
C GLU A 111 16.98 -12.23 -0.20
N LYS A 112 16.30 -13.23 -0.79
CA LYS A 112 15.93 -13.20 -2.22
C LYS A 112 15.01 -12.03 -2.54
N LEU A 113 14.02 -11.78 -1.66
CA LEU A 113 13.11 -10.66 -1.83
C LEU A 113 13.82 -9.32 -1.57
N ILE A 114 14.71 -9.25 -0.57
CA ILE A 114 15.52 -8.05 -0.32
C ILE A 114 16.39 -7.71 -1.55
N LYS A 115 16.98 -8.71 -2.19
CA LYS A 115 17.76 -8.51 -3.43
C LYS A 115 16.93 -7.92 -4.58
N CYS A 116 15.62 -8.13 -4.62
CA CYS A 116 14.77 -7.51 -5.64
C CYS A 116 14.82 -5.98 -5.59
N PHE A 117 15.00 -5.40 -4.40
CA PHE A 117 15.12 -3.94 -4.24
C PHE A 117 16.46 -3.36 -4.71
N SER A 118 17.45 -4.20 -5.03
CA SER A 118 18.70 -3.78 -5.69
C SER A 118 18.55 -3.58 -7.19
N ASN A 119 17.45 -4.06 -7.78
CA ASN A 119 17.11 -3.85 -9.18
C ASN A 119 16.45 -2.49 -9.37
N LYS A 120 16.24 -2.11 -10.63
CA LYS A 120 15.43 -0.93 -10.96
C LYS A 120 14.04 -1.04 -10.35
N LEU A 121 13.61 0.01 -9.69
CA LEU A 121 12.33 0.04 -8.99
C LEU A 121 11.18 0.39 -9.95
N MET A 122 9.96 0.01 -9.57
CA MET A 122 8.77 0.20 -10.40
C MET A 122 8.54 1.67 -10.82
N TYR A 123 8.90 2.64 -9.99
CA TYR A 123 8.77 4.06 -10.32
C TYR A 123 9.64 4.50 -11.52
N GLU A 124 10.73 3.78 -11.80
CA GLU A 124 11.58 4.07 -12.96
C GLU A 124 10.88 3.73 -14.29
N TYR A 125 9.99 2.73 -14.25
CA TYR A 125 9.23 2.23 -15.39
C TYR A 125 7.82 2.80 -15.48
N SER A 126 7.32 3.43 -14.41
CA SER A 126 5.94 3.88 -14.34
C SER A 126 5.82 5.36 -14.02
N ILE A 127 4.63 5.90 -14.30
CA ILE A 127 4.20 7.23 -13.91
C ILE A 127 3.02 7.05 -12.95
N SER A 128 3.12 7.69 -11.79
CA SER A 128 2.02 7.84 -10.84
C SER A 128 1.90 9.33 -10.53
N ASP A 129 1.01 10.00 -11.23
CA ASP A 129 0.84 11.45 -11.13
C ASP A 129 -0.64 11.82 -11.07
N GLY A 130 -1.07 12.19 -9.88
CA GLY A 130 -2.43 12.61 -9.63
C GLY A 130 -3.47 11.48 -9.64
N GLN A 131 -4.71 11.91 -9.51
CA GLN A 131 -5.92 11.10 -9.53
C GLN A 131 -7.12 12.01 -9.79
N ASN A 132 -8.30 11.45 -10.07
CA ASN A 132 -9.51 12.24 -10.17
C ASN A 132 -10.27 12.26 -8.85
N VAL A 133 -10.75 13.42 -8.46
CA VAL A 133 -11.68 13.63 -7.36
C VAL A 133 -12.75 14.59 -7.85
N THR A 134 -14.01 14.16 -7.83
CA THR A 134 -15.12 14.97 -8.33
C THR A 134 -15.62 16.02 -7.34
N SER A 135 -15.24 15.89 -6.05
CA SER A 135 -15.83 16.54 -4.88
C SER A 135 -17.33 16.32 -4.67
N ASP A 136 -18.07 15.97 -5.71
CA ASP A 136 -19.51 15.65 -5.67
C ASP A 136 -19.82 14.42 -6.53
N ASN A 137 -19.72 13.24 -5.95
CA ASN A 137 -20.02 11.99 -6.64
C ASN A 137 -21.50 11.88 -7.06
N ASN A 138 -22.44 12.44 -6.27
CA ASN A 138 -23.86 12.37 -6.59
C ASN A 138 -24.19 13.14 -7.86
N ARG A 139 -23.48 14.22 -8.11
CA ARG A 139 -23.62 15.02 -9.32
C ARG A 139 -22.93 14.38 -10.52
N PHE A 140 -21.71 13.90 -10.38
CA PHE A 140 -20.82 13.59 -11.49
C PHE A 140 -20.57 12.11 -11.76
N VAL A 141 -21.02 11.20 -10.87
CA VAL A 141 -20.79 9.76 -11.04
C VAL A 141 -22.11 9.04 -11.23
N ARG A 142 -22.10 8.06 -12.14
CA ARG A 142 -23.24 7.16 -12.41
C ARG A 142 -22.75 5.73 -12.53
N TYR A 143 -23.67 4.80 -12.46
CA TYR A 143 -23.39 3.46 -12.93
C TYR A 143 -23.44 3.44 -14.47
N TYR A 144 -22.63 2.58 -15.12
CA TYR A 144 -22.57 2.57 -16.59
C TYR A 144 -23.92 2.22 -17.26
N TRP A 145 -24.79 1.49 -16.56
CA TRP A 145 -26.13 1.14 -17.07
C TRP A 145 -27.16 2.27 -16.91
N GLU A 146 -26.87 3.32 -16.18
CA GLU A 146 -27.73 4.51 -16.05
C GLU A 146 -27.55 5.49 -17.23
N VAL A 147 -26.54 5.26 -18.06
CA VAL A 147 -26.22 6.14 -19.19
C VAL A 147 -26.22 5.38 -20.50
N LYS A 148 -26.43 6.08 -21.60
CA LYS A 148 -26.38 5.44 -22.92
C LYS A 148 -24.95 5.00 -23.23
N SER A 149 -24.76 3.75 -23.62
CA SER A 149 -23.43 3.15 -23.87
C SER A 149 -22.62 3.91 -24.94
N GLN A 150 -23.29 4.45 -25.95
CA GLN A 150 -22.67 5.30 -26.98
C GLN A 150 -22.07 6.61 -26.47
N ASN A 151 -22.45 7.03 -25.26
CA ASN A 151 -21.93 8.23 -24.60
C ASN A 151 -20.74 7.93 -23.65
N ILE A 152 -20.25 6.68 -23.63
CA ILE A 152 -19.09 6.26 -22.82
C ILE A 152 -17.91 6.04 -23.74
N GLY A 153 -16.80 6.76 -23.52
CA GLY A 153 -15.58 6.55 -24.30
C GLY A 153 -14.75 7.81 -24.51
N LYS A 154 -13.84 7.71 -25.47
CA LYS A 154 -13.01 8.84 -25.89
C LYS A 154 -13.89 9.89 -26.59
N ASN A 155 -13.73 11.13 -26.21
CA ASN A 155 -14.52 12.28 -26.72
C ASN A 155 -16.03 12.20 -26.41
N CYS A 156 -16.44 11.33 -25.49
CA CYS A 156 -17.80 11.22 -25.02
C CYS A 156 -17.98 11.93 -23.66
N LYS A 157 -19.25 12.15 -23.29
CA LYS A 157 -19.59 12.75 -21.99
C LYS A 157 -19.06 11.92 -20.81
N TRP A 158 -19.08 10.59 -20.92
CA TRP A 158 -18.78 9.68 -19.82
C TRP A 158 -17.51 8.89 -20.07
N ARG A 159 -16.73 8.70 -19.02
CA ARG A 159 -15.58 7.79 -18.99
C ARG A 159 -15.79 6.75 -17.89
N PHE A 160 -15.31 5.52 -18.08
CA PHE A 160 -15.27 4.55 -17.00
C PHE A 160 -14.44 5.10 -15.84
N TYR A 161 -14.88 4.78 -14.61
CA TYR A 161 -14.29 5.33 -13.39
C TYR A 161 -13.94 4.19 -12.43
N ALA A 162 -12.65 3.87 -12.34
CA ALA A 162 -12.14 2.87 -11.42
C ALA A 162 -12.15 3.42 -9.99
N LYS A 163 -12.98 2.84 -9.14
CA LYS A 163 -13.17 3.21 -7.73
C LYS A 163 -12.73 2.11 -6.76
N GLY A 164 -11.86 1.17 -7.20
CA GLY A 164 -11.47 0.01 -6.42
C GLY A 164 -12.48 -1.13 -6.56
N GLY A 165 -12.92 -1.70 -5.44
CA GLY A 165 -13.85 -2.83 -5.41
C GLY A 165 -13.20 -4.14 -5.00
N GLY A 166 -13.98 -5.22 -4.98
CA GLY A 166 -13.56 -6.55 -4.54
C GLY A 166 -12.42 -7.16 -5.34
N TYR A 167 -11.91 -8.28 -4.84
CA TYR A 167 -10.81 -9.01 -5.48
C TYR A 167 -11.20 -9.47 -6.88
N ARG A 168 -10.50 -8.96 -7.88
CA ARG A 168 -10.56 -9.41 -9.29
C ARG A 168 -9.20 -9.20 -9.92
N LYS A 169 -8.67 -10.24 -10.57
CA LYS A 169 -7.43 -10.15 -11.36
C LYS A 169 -7.76 -9.88 -12.82
N TRP A 170 -6.86 -9.17 -13.43
CA TRP A 170 -6.66 -8.85 -14.83
C TRP A 170 -7.67 -7.86 -15.40
N CYS A 171 -8.96 -7.94 -15.10
CA CYS A 171 -9.99 -7.00 -15.59
C CYS A 171 -11.18 -6.91 -14.63
N GLY A 172 -12.02 -5.87 -14.80
CA GLY A 172 -13.27 -5.67 -14.07
C GLY A 172 -13.24 -4.50 -13.08
N ASN A 173 -14.27 -4.43 -12.22
CA ASN A 173 -14.51 -3.33 -11.28
C ASN A 173 -14.66 -1.95 -11.93
N LEU A 174 -15.16 -1.91 -13.18
CA LEU A 174 -15.47 -0.69 -13.93
C LEU A 174 -16.98 -0.50 -14.02
N VAL A 175 -17.65 -0.48 -12.89
CA VAL A 175 -19.13 -0.32 -12.82
C VAL A 175 -19.56 1.14 -12.84
N ASN A 176 -18.67 2.06 -12.51
CA ASN A 176 -18.95 3.48 -12.49
C ASN A 176 -18.46 4.17 -13.76
N VAL A 177 -19.13 5.27 -14.08
CA VAL A 177 -18.71 6.26 -15.07
C VAL A 177 -18.72 7.64 -14.44
N VAL A 178 -17.81 8.50 -14.86
CA VAL A 178 -17.68 9.88 -14.40
C VAL A 178 -17.93 10.85 -15.54
N ASP A 179 -18.60 11.95 -15.25
CA ASP A 179 -18.85 13.02 -16.23
C ASP A 179 -17.52 13.65 -16.66
N TRP A 180 -17.23 13.57 -17.95
CA TRP A 180 -16.01 14.09 -18.58
C TRP A 180 -16.32 15.17 -19.61
N SER A 181 -17.51 15.77 -19.53
CA SER A 181 -17.88 16.91 -20.36
C SER A 181 -16.99 18.12 -20.09
N PRO A 182 -16.83 19.03 -21.05
CA PRO A 182 -16.05 20.26 -20.84
C PRO A 182 -16.49 21.06 -19.61
N SER A 183 -17.78 21.13 -19.34
CA SER A 183 -18.31 21.83 -18.16
C SER A 183 -17.98 21.11 -16.84
N ALA A 184 -17.94 19.78 -16.85
CA ALA A 184 -17.53 19.02 -15.67
C ALA A 184 -16.03 19.18 -15.40
N ILE A 185 -15.19 19.13 -16.43
CA ILE A 185 -13.75 19.36 -16.35
C ILE A 185 -13.45 20.76 -15.84
N GLU A 186 -14.15 21.77 -16.36
CA GLU A 186 -14.02 23.15 -15.88
C GLU A 186 -14.36 23.27 -14.39
N TYR A 187 -15.44 22.60 -13.95
CA TYR A 187 -15.81 22.55 -12.53
C TYR A 187 -14.69 21.90 -11.70
N TYR A 188 -14.14 20.75 -12.12
CA TYR A 188 -13.07 20.06 -11.38
C TYR A 188 -11.79 20.90 -11.27
N HIS A 189 -11.49 21.76 -12.23
CA HIS A 189 -10.37 22.68 -12.14
C HIS A 189 -10.61 23.87 -11.21
N LYS A 190 -11.86 24.33 -11.09
CA LYS A 190 -12.22 25.49 -10.25
C LYS A 190 -12.46 25.11 -8.78
N GLU A 191 -12.98 23.90 -8.54
CA GLU A 191 -13.35 23.45 -7.20
C GLU A 191 -12.10 23.00 -6.43
N SER A 192 -11.84 23.66 -5.29
CA SER A 192 -10.62 23.45 -4.49
C SER A 192 -10.47 22.03 -3.95
N SER A 193 -11.58 21.34 -3.70
CA SER A 193 -11.61 19.94 -3.22
C SER A 193 -11.60 18.90 -4.35
N ALA A 194 -11.79 19.32 -5.60
CA ALA A 194 -11.70 18.44 -6.77
C ALA A 194 -10.26 18.28 -7.27
N ARG A 195 -10.03 17.25 -8.06
CA ARG A 195 -8.76 16.98 -8.75
C ARG A 195 -9.03 16.34 -10.10
N VAL A 196 -8.23 16.69 -11.08
CA VAL A 196 -8.24 16.07 -12.39
C VAL A 196 -6.87 15.48 -12.68
N LEU A 197 -6.84 14.27 -13.19
CA LEU A 197 -5.63 13.64 -13.68
C LEU A 197 -4.99 14.55 -14.76
N PRO A 198 -3.66 14.73 -14.78
CA PRO A 198 -2.98 15.50 -15.83
C PRO A 198 -3.33 15.03 -17.23
N GLU A 199 -3.51 15.97 -18.17
CA GLU A 199 -4.00 15.67 -19.53
C GLU A 199 -3.13 14.68 -20.30
N TYR A 200 -1.81 14.70 -20.07
CA TYR A 200 -0.87 13.80 -20.72
C TYR A 200 -1.06 12.33 -20.33
N LEU A 201 -1.84 12.05 -19.25
CA LEU A 201 -2.23 10.71 -18.81
C LEU A 201 -3.64 10.33 -19.28
N TRP A 202 -4.37 11.25 -19.89
CA TRP A 202 -5.69 10.92 -20.42
C TRP A 202 -5.57 9.91 -21.56
N TYR A 203 -6.53 9.00 -21.62
CA TYR A 203 -6.60 8.00 -22.69
C TYR A 203 -5.38 7.05 -22.79
N ARG A 204 -4.62 6.93 -21.72
CA ARG A 204 -3.59 5.90 -21.59
C ARG A 204 -4.13 4.66 -20.88
N LYS A 205 -3.69 3.48 -21.32
CA LYS A 205 -3.89 2.25 -20.55
C LYS A 205 -2.96 2.25 -19.35
N GLY A 206 -3.43 1.70 -18.24
CA GLY A 206 -2.68 1.63 -16.99
C GLY A 206 -2.94 0.33 -16.24
N ILE A 207 -2.35 0.23 -15.07
CA ILE A 207 -2.58 -0.85 -14.12
C ILE A 207 -3.26 -0.24 -12.91
N THR A 208 -4.43 -0.78 -12.52
CA THR A 208 -5.23 -0.29 -11.39
C THR A 208 -5.41 -1.38 -10.32
N TRP A 209 -5.58 -0.95 -9.07
CA TRP A 209 -5.87 -1.86 -7.95
C TRP A 209 -6.81 -1.18 -6.94
N GLY A 210 -7.38 -1.96 -6.03
CA GLY A 210 -8.13 -1.42 -4.89
C GLY A 210 -7.19 -0.94 -3.80
N LEU A 211 -7.37 0.30 -3.32
CA LEU A 211 -6.55 0.86 -2.24
C LEU A 211 -6.74 0.12 -0.92
N ILE A 212 -7.98 -0.30 -0.64
CA ILE A 212 -8.33 -1.03 0.58
C ILE A 212 -8.71 -2.45 0.18
N THR A 213 -8.07 -3.43 0.79
CA THR A 213 -8.36 -4.85 0.61
C THR A 213 -8.16 -5.58 1.92
N SER A 214 -9.04 -6.53 2.21
CA SER A 214 -8.90 -7.48 3.33
C SER A 214 -8.14 -8.76 2.94
N ASN A 215 -7.93 -8.95 1.64
CA ASN A 215 -7.26 -10.11 1.06
C ASN A 215 -6.01 -9.70 0.28
N ALA A 216 -5.46 -10.62 -0.50
CA ALA A 216 -4.35 -10.34 -1.39
C ALA A 216 -4.68 -9.19 -2.37
N PRO A 217 -3.72 -8.34 -2.72
CA PRO A 217 -3.92 -7.31 -3.73
C PRO A 217 -4.24 -7.94 -5.09
N SER A 218 -5.09 -7.28 -5.87
CA SER A 218 -5.40 -7.70 -7.22
C SER A 218 -5.20 -6.55 -8.20
N PHE A 219 -4.35 -6.79 -9.17
CA PHE A 219 -4.01 -5.82 -10.22
C PHE A 219 -4.86 -6.09 -11.47
N ARG A 220 -5.26 -5.03 -12.15
CA ARG A 220 -6.17 -5.07 -13.30
C ARG A 220 -5.75 -4.08 -14.36
N LEU A 221 -6.10 -4.36 -15.59
CA LEU A 221 -6.03 -3.39 -16.67
C LEU A 221 -6.94 -2.19 -16.38
N LEU A 222 -6.40 -0.99 -16.43
CA LEU A 222 -7.14 0.24 -16.59
C LEU A 222 -7.18 0.55 -18.10
N PRO A 223 -8.34 0.40 -18.77
CA PRO A 223 -8.41 0.64 -20.22
C PRO A 223 -8.29 2.14 -20.54
N SER A 224 -7.92 2.46 -21.77
CA SER A 224 -7.66 3.85 -22.20
C SER A 224 -8.89 4.76 -22.15
N ASN A 225 -10.10 4.21 -22.15
CA ASN A 225 -11.36 4.95 -21.99
C ASN A 225 -11.79 5.07 -20.52
N ALA A 226 -10.91 4.75 -19.57
CA ALA A 226 -11.17 4.87 -18.14
C ALA A 226 -10.28 5.93 -17.49
N THR A 227 -10.72 6.36 -16.33
CA THR A 227 -9.94 7.13 -15.35
C THR A 227 -10.17 6.53 -13.96
N PHE A 228 -9.57 7.10 -12.90
CA PHE A 228 -9.61 6.49 -11.58
C PHE A 228 -9.65 7.54 -10.46
N ASP A 229 -10.16 7.13 -9.30
CA ASP A 229 -10.05 7.90 -8.07
C ASP A 229 -9.05 7.25 -7.08
N LYS A 230 -8.99 7.82 -5.89
CA LYS A 230 -8.14 7.29 -4.81
C LYS A 230 -8.44 5.82 -4.49
N GLY A 231 -9.71 5.40 -4.54
CA GLY A 231 -10.11 4.02 -4.27
C GLY A 231 -9.63 3.01 -5.30
N GLY A 232 -9.45 3.46 -6.54
CA GLY A 232 -8.93 2.68 -7.66
C GLY A 232 -7.55 3.14 -8.11
N SER A 233 -6.63 3.32 -7.20
CA SER A 233 -5.26 3.78 -7.49
C SER A 233 -4.67 3.13 -8.72
N SER A 234 -3.93 3.90 -9.51
CA SER A 234 -3.41 3.42 -10.81
C SER A 234 -2.03 3.96 -11.12
N ILE A 235 -1.30 3.21 -11.94
CA ILE A 235 -0.03 3.64 -12.55
C ILE A 235 -0.09 3.45 -14.06
N PHE A 236 0.75 4.20 -14.77
CA PHE A 236 0.92 4.12 -16.22
C PHE A 236 2.35 3.71 -16.54
N ILE A 237 2.52 2.67 -17.33
CA ILE A 237 3.84 2.21 -17.76
C ILE A 237 4.39 3.20 -18.79
N LYS A 238 5.65 3.63 -18.64
CA LYS A 238 6.28 4.64 -19.50
C LYS A 238 6.41 4.17 -20.94
N ASN A 239 6.79 2.90 -21.11
CA ASN A 239 6.95 2.28 -22.42
C ASN A 239 5.88 1.21 -22.62
N ASP A 240 5.01 1.40 -23.61
CA ASP A 240 3.88 0.49 -23.87
C ASP A 240 4.31 -0.96 -24.21
N THR A 241 5.51 -1.17 -24.71
CA THR A 241 6.04 -2.52 -24.97
C THR A 241 6.24 -3.34 -23.70
N ASP A 242 6.49 -2.66 -22.58
CA ASP A 242 6.74 -3.31 -21.29
C ASP A 242 5.44 -3.62 -20.53
N PHE A 243 4.30 -3.11 -21.02
CA PHE A 243 3.02 -3.20 -20.30
C PHE A 243 2.64 -4.63 -19.91
N ASN A 244 2.77 -5.56 -20.85
CA ASN A 244 2.40 -6.97 -20.62
C ASN A 244 3.30 -7.64 -19.59
N TYR A 245 4.56 -7.24 -19.51
CA TYR A 245 5.49 -7.72 -18.49
C TYR A 245 5.05 -7.30 -17.08
N PHE A 246 4.55 -6.06 -16.94
CA PHE A 246 4.17 -5.52 -15.63
C PHE A 246 2.77 -5.93 -15.16
N ILE A 247 1.89 -6.31 -16.05
CA ILE A 247 0.56 -6.79 -15.66
C ILE A 247 0.54 -8.29 -15.33
N GLY A 248 1.53 -9.05 -15.77
CA GLY A 248 1.69 -10.49 -15.56
C GLY A 248 1.51 -11.26 -16.85
#